data_71d4174d7813d766059f341d0e36f183
#
_entry.id   71d4174d7813d766059f341d0e36f183
#
_cell.length_a   1.000
_cell.length_b   1.000
_cell.length_c   1.000
_cell.angle_alpha   90.00
_cell.angle_beta   90.00
_cell.angle_gamma   90.00
#
_symmetry.space_group_name_H-M   'P 1'
#
loop_
_entity.id
_entity.type
_entity.pdbx_description
1 polymer ?
#
loop_
_entity_poly.entity_id
_entity_poly.type
_entity_poly.pdbx_seq_one_letter_code
_entity_poly.pdbx_strand_id
1 'polypeptide(L)'
;LVVDQFAADVVRDIFRWKIEGLSPQNIAVRLNELGIPSPAEYKKLSGSNYKTSFQTSSKAVWSHVSVRRILKNEIYLGVMIQGKRTTPNYKTKTVVTKAESEWLRVEGTHEAIISVRDFELVQELLRDDTHCRAGDVTVPVYAGRIYCGDCGATAVRKTVSYAGKR
;
A
#
# COMPACT_ATOMS: atom_id res chain seq x y z
N LEU A 1 10.33 20.45 -2.19
CA LEU A 1 10.72 19.10 -1.78
C LEU A 1 11.78 18.56 -2.75
N VAL A 2 12.74 17.82 -2.24
CA VAL A 2 13.76 17.15 -3.05
C VAL A 2 13.49 15.65 -3.02
N VAL A 3 13.55 15.01 -4.20
CA VAL A 3 13.33 13.57 -4.34
C VAL A 3 14.61 12.84 -4.00
N ASP A 4 14.53 11.88 -3.09
CA ASP A 4 15.60 10.92 -2.81
C ASP A 4 15.55 9.82 -3.87
N GLN A 5 16.58 9.70 -4.70
CA GLN A 5 16.60 8.79 -5.84
C GLN A 5 16.53 7.32 -5.43
N PHE A 6 17.25 6.93 -4.38
CA PHE A 6 17.21 5.55 -3.90
C PHE A 6 15.79 5.17 -3.44
N ALA A 7 15.17 6.01 -2.62
CA ALA A 7 13.80 5.77 -2.17
C ALA A 7 12.79 5.81 -3.33
N ALA A 8 13.00 6.70 -4.31
CA ALA A 8 12.17 6.79 -5.51
C ALA A 8 12.24 5.52 -6.36
N ASP A 9 13.43 4.93 -6.54
CA ASP A 9 13.60 3.70 -7.30
C ASP A 9 12.90 2.52 -6.63
N VAL A 10 12.99 2.41 -5.30
CA VAL A 10 12.22 1.41 -4.55
C VAL A 10 10.71 1.59 -4.73
N VAL A 11 10.21 2.83 -4.74
CA VAL A 11 8.79 3.11 -4.99
C VAL A 11 8.40 2.69 -6.42
N ARG A 12 9.20 3.02 -7.42
CA ARG A 12 8.96 2.60 -8.83
C ARG A 12 8.90 1.09 -8.95
N ASP A 13 9.80 0.36 -8.30
CA ASP A 13 9.81 -1.09 -8.28
C ASP A 13 8.54 -1.67 -7.63
N ILE A 14 8.09 -1.11 -6.50
CA ILE A 14 6.85 -1.53 -5.83
C ILE A 14 5.63 -1.37 -6.76
N PHE A 15 5.52 -0.25 -7.48
CA PHE A 15 4.44 -0.01 -8.43
C PHE A 15 4.53 -0.96 -9.63
N ARG A 16 5.72 -1.13 -10.22
CA ARG A 16 5.96 -2.06 -11.32
C ARG A 16 5.55 -3.49 -10.94
N TRP A 17 6.02 -4.01 -9.82
CA TRP A 17 5.66 -5.36 -9.37
C TRP A 17 4.17 -5.52 -9.09
N LYS A 18 3.50 -4.47 -8.62
CA LYS A 18 2.04 -4.52 -8.47
C LYS A 18 1.33 -4.61 -9.83
N ILE A 19 1.78 -3.87 -10.83
CA ILE A 19 1.27 -3.92 -12.21
C ILE A 19 1.54 -5.31 -12.84
N GLU A 20 2.70 -5.91 -12.57
CA GLU A 20 3.06 -7.29 -12.96
C GLU A 20 2.19 -8.35 -12.27
N GLY A 21 1.33 -7.98 -11.33
CA GLY A 21 0.36 -8.87 -10.67
C GLY A 21 0.78 -9.38 -9.29
N LEU A 22 1.89 -8.91 -8.71
CA LEU A 22 2.29 -9.35 -7.38
C LEU A 22 1.32 -8.78 -6.32
N SER A 23 1.01 -9.60 -5.32
CA SER A 23 0.27 -9.14 -4.15
C SER A 23 1.14 -8.25 -3.26
N PRO A 24 0.55 -7.32 -2.49
CA PRO A 24 1.32 -6.50 -1.53
C PRO A 24 2.13 -7.34 -0.54
N GLN A 25 1.67 -8.54 -0.20
CA GLN A 25 2.39 -9.49 0.65
C GLN A 25 3.65 -10.02 -0.04
N ASN A 26 3.53 -10.47 -1.29
CA ASN A 26 4.66 -10.99 -2.07
C ASN A 26 5.69 -9.89 -2.37
N ILE A 27 5.24 -8.66 -2.62
CA ILE A 27 6.13 -7.50 -2.76
C ILE A 27 6.92 -7.26 -1.46
N ALA A 28 6.26 -7.33 -0.29
CA ALA A 28 6.95 -7.17 0.99
C ALA A 28 7.98 -8.28 1.25
N VAL A 29 7.66 -9.53 0.93
CA VAL A 29 8.60 -10.67 1.02
C VAL A 29 9.80 -10.42 0.11
N ARG A 30 9.57 -10.06 -1.16
CA ARG A 30 10.63 -9.78 -2.14
C ARG A 30 11.55 -8.65 -1.70
N LEU A 31 11.01 -7.56 -1.15
CA LEU A 31 11.81 -6.46 -0.62
C LEU A 31 12.71 -6.89 0.55
N ASN A 32 12.18 -7.76 1.44
CA ASN A 32 12.94 -8.31 2.55
C ASN A 32 14.05 -9.27 2.08
N GLU A 33 13.77 -10.11 1.08
CA GLU A 33 14.74 -11.04 0.48
C GLU A 33 15.88 -10.29 -0.23
N LEU A 34 15.55 -9.19 -0.91
CA LEU A 34 16.55 -8.31 -1.54
C LEU A 34 17.34 -7.48 -0.52
N GLY A 35 17.02 -7.55 0.77
CA GLY A 35 17.68 -6.78 1.82
C GLY A 35 17.43 -5.27 1.75
N ILE A 36 16.41 -4.81 1.02
CA ILE A 36 16.07 -3.40 0.90
C ILE A 36 15.54 -2.90 2.24
N PRO A 37 16.13 -1.84 2.83
CA PRO A 37 15.69 -1.33 4.13
C PRO A 37 14.24 -0.83 4.07
N SER A 38 13.45 -1.16 5.08
CA SER A 38 12.10 -0.58 5.21
C SER A 38 12.17 0.94 5.46
N PRO A 39 11.10 1.71 5.24
CA PRO A 39 11.12 3.16 5.44
C PRO A 39 11.58 3.59 6.83
N ALA A 40 11.31 2.79 7.86
CA ALA A 40 11.76 3.06 9.23
C ALA A 40 13.26 2.80 9.39
N GLU A 41 13.78 1.72 8.83
CA GLU A 41 15.22 1.41 8.84
C GLU A 41 16.00 2.40 7.98
N TYR A 42 15.49 2.77 6.82
CA TYR A 42 16.11 3.77 5.94
C TYR A 42 16.27 5.12 6.65
N LYS A 43 15.26 5.58 7.40
CA LYS A 43 15.35 6.78 8.22
C LYS A 43 16.43 6.68 9.30
N LYS A 44 16.61 5.52 9.93
CA LYS A 44 17.70 5.31 10.90
C LYS A 44 19.07 5.37 10.24
N LEU A 45 19.21 4.72 9.07
CA LEU A 45 20.46 4.72 8.30
C LEU A 45 20.85 6.14 7.83
N SER A 46 19.86 6.97 7.47
CA SER A 46 20.09 8.38 7.12
C SER A 46 20.27 9.32 8.30
N GLY A 47 20.43 8.80 9.52
CA GLY A 47 20.71 9.59 10.71
C GLY A 47 19.52 10.35 11.29
N SER A 48 18.29 10.02 10.90
CA SER A 48 17.08 10.64 11.45
C SER A 48 16.84 10.18 12.88
N ASN A 49 16.69 11.11 13.81
CA ASN A 49 16.34 10.85 15.22
C ASN A 49 14.85 10.49 15.41
N TYR A 50 14.10 10.27 14.33
CA TYR A 50 12.68 9.94 14.40
C TYR A 50 12.47 8.57 15.04
N LYS A 51 11.83 8.57 16.21
CA LYS A 51 11.41 7.35 16.93
C LYS A 51 9.89 7.23 16.86
N THR A 52 9.40 6.05 16.53
CA THR A 52 7.96 5.75 16.58
C THR A 52 7.68 4.81 17.74
N SER A 53 6.60 5.08 18.50
CA SER A 53 6.14 4.24 19.58
C SER A 53 5.58 2.88 19.13
N PHE A 54 5.34 2.72 17.82
CA PHE A 54 4.80 1.48 17.24
C PHE A 54 5.86 0.45 16.87
N GLN A 55 7.13 0.78 16.98
CA GLN A 55 8.20 -0.14 16.64
C GLN A 55 8.56 -1.00 17.86
N THR A 56 8.09 -2.23 17.88
CA THR A 56 8.32 -3.20 18.96
C THR A 56 9.54 -4.10 18.70
N SER A 57 10.03 -4.20 17.46
CA SER A 57 11.19 -5.01 17.07
C SER A 57 12.44 -4.14 16.90
N SER A 58 13.62 -4.72 17.15
CA SER A 58 14.91 -4.08 16.96
C SER A 58 15.17 -3.69 15.50
N LYS A 59 14.67 -4.47 14.54
CA LYS A 59 14.77 -4.25 13.09
C LYS A 59 13.38 -4.19 12.48
N ALA A 60 13.07 -3.10 11.80
CA ALA A 60 11.82 -2.97 11.08
C ALA A 60 11.94 -3.62 9.69
N VAL A 61 11.05 -4.57 9.40
CA VAL A 61 10.95 -5.25 8.10
C VAL A 61 9.78 -4.71 7.29
N TRP A 62 9.79 -4.96 5.98
CA TRP A 62 8.66 -4.66 5.13
C TRP A 62 7.46 -5.55 5.47
N SER A 63 6.28 -4.95 5.47
CA SER A 63 5.00 -5.64 5.66
C SER A 63 4.04 -5.26 4.52
N HIS A 64 3.03 -6.10 4.28
CA HIS A 64 1.97 -5.79 3.30
C HIS A 64 1.27 -4.46 3.60
N VAL A 65 1.16 -4.09 4.88
CA VAL A 65 0.55 -2.81 5.29
C VAL A 65 1.39 -1.63 4.83
N SER A 66 2.73 -1.70 4.99
CA SER A 66 3.63 -0.64 4.53
C SER A 66 3.62 -0.51 3.00
N VAL A 67 3.65 -1.62 2.26
CA VAL A 67 3.54 -1.63 0.80
C VAL A 67 2.19 -1.04 0.36
N ARG A 68 1.07 -1.46 0.96
CA ARG A 68 -0.26 -0.94 0.62
C ARG A 68 -0.40 0.56 0.89
N ARG A 69 0.24 1.08 1.96
CA ARG A 69 0.27 2.53 2.23
C ARG A 69 1.04 3.29 1.15
N ILE A 70 2.15 2.75 0.66
CA ILE A 70 2.90 3.34 -0.45
C ILE A 70 2.05 3.36 -1.71
N LEU A 71 1.45 2.24 -2.11
CA LEU A 71 0.63 2.13 -3.30
C LEU A 71 -0.60 3.05 -3.33
N LYS A 72 -1.09 3.51 -2.16
CA LYS A 72 -2.24 4.42 -2.02
C LYS A 72 -1.87 5.89 -1.81
N ASN A 73 -0.59 6.23 -1.78
CA ASN A 73 -0.17 7.57 -1.41
C ASN A 73 0.02 8.46 -2.64
N GLU A 74 -0.85 9.45 -2.80
CA GLU A 74 -0.83 10.43 -3.90
C GLU A 74 0.43 11.33 -3.91
N ILE A 75 1.25 11.32 -2.85
CA ILE A 75 2.49 12.10 -2.80
C ILE A 75 3.43 11.73 -3.96
N TYR A 76 3.40 10.49 -4.42
CA TYR A 76 4.23 10.04 -5.53
C TYR A 76 3.82 10.58 -6.90
N LEU A 77 2.66 11.24 -6.99
CA LEU A 77 2.19 12.00 -8.15
C LEU A 77 2.65 13.47 -8.15
N GLY A 78 3.44 13.89 -7.15
CA GLY A 78 3.78 15.30 -6.98
C GLY A 78 2.70 16.12 -6.24
N VAL A 79 1.71 15.44 -5.64
CA VAL A 79 0.59 16.05 -4.91
C VAL A 79 0.83 15.98 -3.41
N MET A 80 0.78 17.10 -2.72
CA MET A 80 0.82 17.16 -1.27
C MET A 80 -0.59 17.27 -0.71
N ILE A 81 -0.96 16.33 0.20
CA ILE A 81 -2.25 16.34 0.88
C ILE A 81 -2.06 16.62 2.35
N GLN A 82 -2.70 17.67 2.83
CA GLN A 82 -2.66 18.09 4.23
C GLN A 82 -4.06 18.16 4.83
N GLY A 83 -4.14 18.38 6.14
CA GLY A 83 -5.41 18.55 6.83
C GLY A 83 -6.27 17.28 6.97
N LYS A 84 -5.70 16.07 6.77
CA LYS A 84 -6.44 14.80 6.89
C LYS A 84 -7.00 14.54 8.29
N ARG A 85 -6.42 15.17 9.32
CA ARG A 85 -6.79 14.98 10.72
C ARG A 85 -6.89 16.32 11.43
N THR A 86 -7.78 16.41 12.41
CA THR A 86 -7.94 17.57 13.27
C THR A 86 -8.17 17.14 14.72
N THR A 87 -7.85 18.02 15.64
CA THR A 87 -8.24 17.88 17.06
C THR A 87 -9.35 18.90 17.31
N PRO A 88 -10.62 18.48 17.47
CA PRO A 88 -11.75 19.39 17.57
C PRO A 88 -11.66 20.35 18.76
N ASN A 89 -11.01 19.91 19.83
CA ASN A 89 -10.83 20.71 21.03
C ASN A 89 -9.43 20.49 21.61
N TYR A 90 -8.74 21.57 22.00
CA TYR A 90 -7.42 21.51 22.61
C TYR A 90 -7.40 20.75 23.96
N LYS A 91 -8.54 20.67 24.65
CA LYS A 91 -8.69 19.93 25.91
C LYS A 91 -8.85 18.41 25.71
N THR A 92 -9.46 18.02 24.60
CA THR A 92 -9.61 16.60 24.23
C THR A 92 -8.51 16.24 23.25
N LYS A 93 -7.55 15.41 23.65
CA LYS A 93 -6.47 14.95 22.79
C LYS A 93 -6.94 13.96 21.70
N THR A 94 -8.26 13.88 21.45
CA THR A 94 -8.87 12.99 20.46
C THR A 94 -8.61 13.53 19.07
N VAL A 95 -7.96 12.75 18.23
CA VAL A 95 -7.72 13.08 16.83
C VAL A 95 -8.83 12.48 15.99
N VAL A 96 -9.52 13.32 15.20
CA VAL A 96 -10.59 12.93 14.28
C VAL A 96 -10.10 13.05 12.84
N THR A 97 -10.42 12.06 12.02
CA THR A 97 -10.14 12.12 10.58
C THR A 97 -11.24 12.93 9.90
N LYS A 98 -10.83 13.90 9.09
CA LYS A 98 -11.74 14.73 8.28
C LYS A 98 -12.22 13.98 7.04
N ALA A 99 -13.37 14.40 6.49
CA ALA A 99 -13.81 13.94 5.18
C ALA A 99 -12.81 14.32 4.08
N GLU A 100 -12.71 13.50 3.04
CA GLU A 100 -11.74 13.75 1.94
C GLU A 100 -11.98 15.08 1.21
N SER A 101 -13.22 15.55 1.18
CA SER A 101 -13.59 16.87 0.63
C SER A 101 -12.99 18.05 1.39
N GLU A 102 -12.60 17.85 2.66
CA GLU A 102 -11.98 18.90 3.50
C GLU A 102 -10.44 18.85 3.47
N TRP A 103 -9.86 17.89 2.74
CA TRP A 103 -8.42 17.79 2.64
C TRP A 103 -7.87 18.87 1.70
N LEU A 104 -6.78 19.50 2.11
CA LEU A 104 -6.08 20.43 1.27
C LEU A 104 -5.13 19.69 0.33
N ARG A 105 -5.42 19.72 -0.98
CA ARG A 105 -4.57 19.15 -2.04
C ARG A 105 -3.83 20.27 -2.75
N VAL A 106 -2.51 20.14 -2.85
CA VAL A 106 -1.64 21.08 -3.59
C VAL A 106 -0.85 20.25 -4.61
N GLU A 107 -1.10 20.53 -5.89
CA GLU A 107 -0.43 19.86 -7.01
C GLU A 107 0.91 20.54 -7.34
N GLY A 108 1.80 19.80 -8.01
CA GLY A 108 3.07 20.32 -8.50
C GLY A 108 4.05 20.76 -7.41
N THR A 109 3.95 20.20 -6.21
CA THR A 109 4.85 20.54 -5.08
C THR A 109 6.26 19.96 -5.24
N HIS A 110 6.41 18.91 -6.02
CA HIS A 110 7.66 18.23 -6.33
C HIS A 110 7.51 17.39 -7.61
N GLU A 111 8.63 16.88 -8.11
CA GLU A 111 8.65 16.01 -9.28
C GLU A 111 7.89 14.70 -9.00
N ALA A 112 7.02 14.29 -9.92
CA ALA A 112 6.27 13.06 -9.82
C ALA A 112 7.21 11.85 -10.00
N ILE A 113 7.14 10.90 -9.08
CA ILE A 113 7.91 9.66 -9.13
C ILE A 113 7.22 8.60 -10.00
N ILE A 114 5.88 8.60 -9.97
CA ILE A 114 4.99 7.66 -10.67
C ILE A 114 4.08 8.43 -11.61
N SER A 115 3.76 7.86 -12.78
CA SER A 115 2.79 8.45 -13.70
C SER A 115 1.37 8.33 -13.15
N VAL A 116 0.50 9.28 -13.49
CA VAL A 116 -0.92 9.24 -13.11
C VAL A 116 -1.57 7.95 -13.60
N ARG A 117 -1.26 7.52 -14.83
CA ARG A 117 -1.77 6.29 -15.43
C ARG A 117 -1.43 5.04 -14.61
N ASP A 118 -0.16 4.91 -14.21
CA ASP A 118 0.29 3.73 -13.43
C ASP A 118 -0.32 3.74 -12.03
N PHE A 119 -0.47 4.91 -11.43
CA PHE A 119 -1.13 5.06 -10.15
C PHE A 119 -2.60 4.64 -10.22
N GLU A 120 -3.36 5.11 -11.20
CA GLU A 120 -4.77 4.76 -11.40
C GLU A 120 -4.94 3.26 -11.64
N LEU A 121 -4.12 2.68 -12.53
CA LEU A 121 -4.10 1.24 -12.77
C LEU A 121 -3.87 0.45 -11.48
N VAL A 122 -2.94 0.88 -10.65
CA VAL A 122 -2.68 0.24 -9.35
C VAL A 122 -3.86 0.39 -8.40
N GLN A 123 -4.57 1.55 -8.39
CA GLN A 123 -5.78 1.70 -7.56
C GLN A 123 -6.89 0.72 -8.01
N GLU A 124 -7.08 0.52 -9.31
CA GLU A 124 -8.02 -0.50 -9.84
C GLU A 124 -7.62 -1.91 -9.39
N LEU A 125 -6.34 -2.28 -9.56
CA LEU A 125 -5.80 -3.56 -9.10
C LEU A 125 -5.86 -3.78 -7.57
N LEU A 126 -5.97 -2.72 -6.78
CA LEU A 126 -6.15 -2.79 -5.33
C LEU A 126 -7.62 -2.91 -4.90
N ARG A 127 -8.56 -2.52 -5.77
CA ARG A 127 -10.01 -2.71 -5.55
C ARG A 127 -10.41 -4.15 -5.82
N ASP A 128 -9.80 -4.78 -6.82
CA ASP A 128 -10.02 -6.19 -7.13
C ASP A 128 -9.53 -7.02 -5.94
N ASP A 129 -10.47 -7.57 -5.18
CA ASP A 129 -10.14 -8.37 -3.98
C ASP A 129 -9.57 -9.74 -4.41
N THR A 130 -8.27 -9.76 -4.64
CA THR A 130 -7.51 -10.96 -4.95
C THR A 130 -7.10 -11.67 -3.66
N HIS A 131 -8.07 -12.07 -2.84
CA HIS A 131 -7.79 -12.77 -1.59
C HIS A 131 -7.28 -14.19 -1.89
N CYS A 132 -5.96 -14.38 -1.84
CA CYS A 132 -5.34 -15.72 -1.85
C CYS A 132 -5.15 -16.21 -0.41
N ARG A 133 -5.41 -17.51 -0.18
CA ARG A 133 -5.05 -18.16 1.09
C ARG A 133 -3.54 -18.10 1.29
N ALA A 134 -3.11 -18.00 2.54
CA ALA A 134 -1.70 -18.13 2.89
C ALA A 134 -1.17 -19.49 2.37
N GLY A 135 -0.13 -19.42 1.50
CA GLY A 135 0.46 -20.60 0.85
C GLY A 135 0.09 -20.80 -0.62
N ASP A 136 -0.96 -20.16 -1.16
CA ASP A 136 -1.28 -20.17 -2.59
C ASP A 136 -0.55 -19.01 -3.29
N VAL A 137 0.44 -19.33 -4.12
CA VAL A 137 1.23 -18.33 -4.87
C VAL A 137 0.47 -17.86 -6.12
N THR A 138 -0.52 -18.61 -6.58
CA THR A 138 -1.26 -18.33 -7.81
C THR A 138 -2.63 -17.73 -7.53
N VAL A 139 -2.80 -16.48 -7.96
CA VAL A 139 -4.12 -15.85 -8.02
C VAL A 139 -4.94 -16.57 -9.11
N PRO A 140 -6.15 -17.09 -8.83
CA PRO A 140 -7.01 -17.64 -9.86
C PRO A 140 -7.28 -16.60 -10.97
N VAL A 141 -7.26 -17.03 -12.23
CA VAL A 141 -7.36 -16.13 -13.40
C VAL A 141 -8.59 -15.22 -13.36
N TYR A 142 -9.67 -15.67 -12.72
CA TYR A 142 -10.92 -14.91 -12.59
C TYR A 142 -11.15 -14.29 -11.21
N ALA A 143 -10.16 -14.32 -10.31
CA ALA A 143 -10.31 -13.72 -8.99
C ALA A 143 -10.56 -12.20 -9.12
N GLY A 144 -11.62 -11.71 -8.48
CA GLY A 144 -12.03 -10.31 -8.54
C GLY A 144 -12.67 -9.87 -9.86
N ARG A 145 -12.87 -10.78 -10.84
CA ARG A 145 -13.42 -10.44 -12.16
C ARG A 145 -14.78 -11.08 -12.45
N ILE A 146 -15.28 -11.92 -11.56
CA ILE A 146 -16.61 -12.51 -11.65
C ILE A 146 -17.51 -11.86 -10.62
N TYR A 147 -18.65 -11.36 -11.10
CA TYR A 147 -19.65 -10.69 -10.27
C TYR A 147 -21.00 -11.39 -10.44
N CYS A 148 -21.79 -11.40 -9.38
CA CYS A 148 -23.17 -11.85 -9.46
C CYS A 148 -23.97 -10.89 -10.35
N GLY A 149 -24.72 -11.44 -11.33
CA GLY A 149 -25.53 -10.62 -12.24
C GLY A 149 -26.69 -9.89 -11.57
N ASP A 150 -27.16 -10.39 -10.41
CA ASP A 150 -28.32 -9.83 -9.71
C ASP A 150 -27.93 -8.77 -8.67
N CYS A 151 -26.89 -9.03 -7.89
CA CYS A 151 -26.51 -8.15 -6.75
C CYS A 151 -25.17 -7.45 -6.93
N GLY A 152 -24.41 -7.72 -8.00
CA GLY A 152 -23.09 -7.13 -8.24
C GLY A 152 -21.99 -7.58 -7.27
N ALA A 153 -22.27 -8.52 -6.36
CA ALA A 153 -21.27 -9.00 -5.42
C ALA A 153 -20.18 -9.80 -6.13
N THR A 154 -18.93 -9.62 -5.72
CA THR A 154 -17.79 -10.37 -6.26
C THR A 154 -17.88 -11.85 -5.91
N ALA A 155 -17.73 -12.73 -6.89
CA ALA A 155 -17.68 -14.16 -6.66
C ALA A 155 -16.34 -14.60 -6.08
N VAL A 156 -16.39 -15.41 -5.03
CA VAL A 156 -15.20 -15.91 -4.33
C VAL A 156 -15.06 -17.41 -4.58
N ARG A 157 -13.86 -17.86 -4.96
CA ARG A 157 -13.57 -19.29 -5.07
C ARG A 157 -13.62 -19.95 -3.70
N LYS A 158 -14.52 -20.91 -3.51
CA LYS A 158 -14.60 -21.73 -2.31
C LYS A 158 -14.15 -23.15 -2.63
N THR A 159 -13.15 -23.66 -1.93
CA THR A 159 -12.76 -25.06 -2.00
C THR A 159 -13.53 -25.82 -0.93
N VAL A 160 -14.33 -26.79 -1.34
CA VAL A 160 -15.04 -27.68 -0.43
C VAL A 160 -14.27 -29.00 -0.37
N SER A 161 -13.81 -29.36 0.83
CA SER A 161 -13.19 -30.67 1.07
C SER A 161 -14.29 -31.65 1.47
N TYR A 162 -14.55 -32.66 0.64
CA TYR A 162 -15.39 -33.78 1.02
C TYR A 162 -14.54 -34.75 1.87
N ALA A 163 -15.05 -35.09 3.05
CA ALA A 163 -14.38 -36.06 3.93
C ALA A 163 -14.16 -37.39 3.16
N GLY A 164 -12.91 -37.75 2.92
CA GLY A 164 -12.51 -39.06 2.45
C GLY A 164 -12.09 -39.23 1.00
N LYS A 165 -12.01 -38.21 0.17
CA LYS A 165 -11.37 -38.31 -1.17
C LYS A 165 -10.50 -37.08 -1.45
N ARG A 166 -9.18 -37.32 -1.52
CA ARG A 166 -8.22 -36.45 -2.20
C ARG A 166 -8.32 -36.63 -3.69
#